data_8bc0c48897e2d88c315c8d6020048f2a
#
_entry.id   8bc0c48897e2d88c315c8d6020048f2a
#
_cell.length_a   1.000
_cell.length_b   1.000
_cell.length_c   1.000
_cell.angle_alpha   90.00
_cell.angle_beta   90.00
_cell.angle_gamma   90.00
#
_symmetry.space_group_name_H-M   'P 1'
#
loop_
_entity.id
_entity.type
_entity.pdbx_description
1 polymer ?
#
loop_
_entity_poly.entity_id
_entity_poly.type
_entity_poly.pdbx_seq_one_letter_code
_entity_poly.pdbx_strand_id
1 'polypeptide(L)'
;EGRAEASQKFLREAGLAPADIYYGEKGYEELCKRPDIDLVYVATDWNHHYPVAKCAMENGKHTAVEVPSVMNLDQCWSLIDLSEKTRLHCFILENCCYDEYEMTALAMKQDGVFGEVIRAEGAYIHALDAFWKSYWKDPNDNDKDNLHWRLKYNKENRGDLYATHGLGPVAQCM
;
A
#
# COMPACT_ATOMS: atom_id res chain seq x y z
N GLU A 1 -4.82 -19.22 1.79
CA GLU A 1 -4.42 -20.15 2.88
C GLU A 1 -2.90 -20.22 2.98
N GLY A 2 -2.16 -20.66 1.97
CA GLY A 2 -0.71 -20.91 2.05
C GLY A 2 0.17 -19.71 2.48
N ARG A 3 -0.25 -18.46 2.25
CA ARG A 3 0.51 -17.27 2.70
C ARG A 3 0.40 -17.04 4.20
N ALA A 4 -0.77 -17.29 4.78
CA ALA A 4 -0.98 -17.16 6.22
C ALA A 4 -0.19 -18.24 6.99
N GLU A 5 -0.15 -19.48 6.49
CA GLU A 5 0.65 -20.54 7.07
C GLU A 5 2.15 -20.27 6.93
N ALA A 6 2.59 -19.72 5.80
CA ALA A 6 3.98 -19.28 5.62
C ALA A 6 4.37 -18.21 6.65
N SER A 7 3.48 -17.24 6.92
CA SER A 7 3.70 -16.22 7.96
C SER A 7 3.83 -16.83 9.36
N GLN A 8 3.05 -17.86 9.69
CA GLN A 8 3.19 -18.59 10.95
C GLN A 8 4.55 -19.28 11.10
N LYS A 9 5.12 -19.73 9.98
CA LYS A 9 6.47 -20.29 9.99
C LYS A 9 7.51 -19.24 10.37
N PHE A 10 7.43 -18.04 9.77
CA PHE A 10 8.33 -16.93 10.13
C PHE A 10 8.20 -16.53 11.60
N LEU A 11 6.99 -16.46 12.15
CA LEU A 11 6.77 -16.15 13.57
C LEU A 11 7.47 -17.19 14.47
N ARG A 12 7.29 -18.48 14.17
CA ARG A 12 7.96 -19.55 14.93
C ARG A 12 9.49 -19.48 14.84
N GLU A 13 10.03 -19.24 13.65
CA GLU A 13 11.48 -19.08 13.43
C GLU A 13 12.05 -17.87 14.16
N ALA A 14 11.27 -16.82 14.30
CA ALA A 14 11.62 -15.62 15.08
C ALA A 14 11.40 -15.78 16.60
N GLY A 15 10.93 -16.94 17.08
CA GLY A 15 10.63 -17.18 18.49
C GLY A 15 9.41 -16.42 19.01
N LEU A 16 8.52 -15.98 18.11
CA LEU A 16 7.30 -15.24 18.43
C LEU A 16 6.10 -16.20 18.57
N ALA A 17 5.10 -15.76 19.33
CA ALA A 17 3.85 -16.50 19.45
C ALA A 17 3.12 -16.55 18.08
N PRO A 18 2.35 -17.63 17.82
CA PRO A 18 1.53 -17.70 16.62
C PRO A 18 0.46 -16.60 16.66
N ALA A 19 0.19 -16.03 15.48
CA ALA A 19 -0.90 -15.06 15.30
C ALA A 19 -2.19 -15.78 14.88
N ASP A 20 -3.33 -15.18 15.18
CA ASP A 20 -4.60 -15.64 14.65
C ASP A 20 -4.69 -15.42 13.15
N ILE A 21 -5.31 -16.36 12.46
CA ILE A 21 -5.47 -16.33 11.01
C ILE A 21 -6.95 -16.22 10.66
N TYR A 22 -7.26 -15.30 9.76
CA TYR A 22 -8.60 -15.12 9.20
C TYR A 22 -8.58 -15.44 7.72
N TYR A 23 -9.52 -16.25 7.26
CA TYR A 23 -9.59 -16.77 5.90
C TYR A 23 -10.75 -16.19 5.10
N GLY A 24 -10.61 -16.26 3.77
CA GLY A 24 -11.64 -15.85 2.83
C GLY A 24 -11.64 -14.37 2.51
N GLU A 25 -12.43 -13.99 1.52
CA GLU A 25 -12.50 -12.64 0.96
C GLU A 25 -12.81 -11.55 2.01
N LYS A 26 -13.55 -11.93 3.06
CA LYS A 26 -14.00 -11.05 4.12
C LYS A 26 -13.35 -11.32 5.48
N GLY A 27 -12.31 -12.14 5.50
CA GLY A 27 -11.59 -12.44 6.75
C GLY A 27 -11.08 -11.19 7.47
N TYR A 28 -10.77 -10.12 6.73
CA TYR A 28 -10.38 -8.84 7.30
C TYR A 28 -11.47 -8.17 8.15
N GLU A 29 -12.76 -8.42 7.87
CA GLU A 29 -13.86 -7.85 8.66
C GLU A 29 -13.85 -8.38 10.10
N GLU A 30 -13.50 -9.65 10.29
CA GLU A 30 -13.36 -10.26 11.61
C GLU A 30 -12.12 -9.73 12.35
N LEU A 31 -11.01 -9.59 11.64
CA LEU A 31 -9.79 -8.99 12.16
C LEU A 31 -10.03 -7.55 12.64
N CYS A 32 -10.72 -6.73 11.85
CA CYS A 32 -10.99 -5.34 12.20
C CYS A 32 -11.87 -5.17 13.45
N LYS A 33 -12.71 -6.15 13.78
CA LYS A 33 -13.57 -6.12 14.98
C LYS A 33 -12.84 -6.44 16.29
N ARG A 34 -11.62 -6.92 16.24
CA ARG A 34 -10.85 -7.30 17.44
C ARG A 34 -10.58 -6.09 18.33
N PRO A 35 -10.82 -6.18 19.63
CA PRO A 35 -10.59 -5.06 20.56
C PRO A 35 -9.11 -4.89 20.93
N ASP A 36 -8.27 -5.88 20.69
CA ASP A 36 -6.85 -5.94 21.03
C ASP A 36 -5.92 -5.49 19.87
N ILE A 37 -6.49 -4.94 18.78
CA ILE A 37 -5.75 -4.39 17.65
C ILE A 37 -5.98 -2.88 17.59
N ASP A 38 -4.90 -2.10 17.52
CA ASP A 38 -4.93 -0.65 17.38
C ASP A 38 -4.65 -0.20 15.94
N LEU A 39 -3.86 -0.97 15.19
CA LEU A 39 -3.40 -0.65 13.84
C LEU A 39 -3.58 -1.83 12.90
N VAL A 40 -4.12 -1.58 11.72
CA VAL A 40 -4.19 -2.54 10.62
C VAL A 40 -3.22 -2.13 9.53
N TYR A 41 -2.23 -3.00 9.28
CA TYR A 41 -1.31 -2.88 8.15
C TYR A 41 -1.93 -3.59 6.93
N VAL A 42 -2.16 -2.84 5.86
CA VAL A 42 -2.86 -3.33 4.66
C VAL A 42 -1.85 -3.57 3.54
N ALA A 43 -1.58 -4.84 3.25
CA ALA A 43 -0.67 -5.29 2.19
C ALA A 43 -1.33 -6.39 1.33
N THR A 44 -2.56 -6.18 0.95
CA THR A 44 -3.37 -7.06 0.11
C THR A 44 -3.09 -6.80 -1.39
N ASP A 45 -3.94 -7.30 -2.29
CA ASP A 45 -4.01 -6.78 -3.65
C ASP A 45 -4.69 -5.40 -3.66
N TRP A 46 -4.48 -4.64 -4.73
CA TRP A 46 -4.91 -3.24 -4.80
C TRP A 46 -6.42 -3.01 -4.66
N ASN A 47 -7.27 -3.94 -5.11
CA ASN A 47 -8.72 -3.81 -4.93
C ASN A 47 -9.15 -3.88 -3.46
N HIS A 48 -8.37 -4.57 -2.65
CA HIS A 48 -8.67 -4.75 -1.24
C HIS A 48 -8.06 -3.67 -0.33
N HIS A 49 -7.15 -2.82 -0.84
CA HIS A 49 -6.56 -1.76 -0.02
C HIS A 49 -7.62 -0.84 0.59
N TYR A 50 -8.45 -0.23 -0.24
CA TYR A 50 -9.49 0.67 0.24
C TYR A 50 -10.54 0.00 1.14
N PRO A 51 -11.19 -1.12 0.77
CA PRO A 51 -12.21 -1.72 1.62
C PRO A 51 -11.67 -2.20 2.96
N VAL A 52 -10.43 -2.70 3.03
CA VAL A 52 -9.80 -3.10 4.30
C VAL A 52 -9.49 -1.88 5.17
N ALA A 53 -8.88 -0.84 4.59
CA ALA A 53 -8.58 0.40 5.31
C ALA A 53 -9.85 1.05 5.86
N LYS A 54 -10.89 1.16 5.03
CA LYS A 54 -12.19 1.67 5.44
C LYS A 54 -12.79 0.87 6.59
N CYS A 55 -12.83 -0.45 6.46
CA CYS A 55 -13.35 -1.34 7.50
C CYS A 55 -12.59 -1.18 8.82
N ALA A 56 -11.26 -1.10 8.77
CA ALA A 56 -10.43 -0.91 9.95
C ALA A 56 -10.76 0.40 10.68
N MET A 57 -10.84 1.52 9.94
CA MET A 57 -11.15 2.82 10.52
C MET A 57 -12.59 2.90 11.07
N GLU A 58 -13.57 2.30 10.39
CA GLU A 58 -14.95 2.19 10.88
C GLU A 58 -15.06 1.37 12.17
N ASN A 59 -14.09 0.50 12.45
CA ASN A 59 -13.97 -0.28 13.68
C ASN A 59 -12.95 0.31 14.68
N GLY A 60 -12.58 1.57 14.53
CA GLY A 60 -11.74 2.30 15.49
C GLY A 60 -10.24 1.97 15.40
N LYS A 61 -9.74 1.49 14.27
CA LYS A 61 -8.33 1.14 14.08
C LYS A 61 -7.62 2.19 13.23
N HIS A 62 -6.37 2.50 13.57
CA HIS A 62 -5.47 3.19 12.66
C HIS A 62 -5.17 2.31 11.44
N THR A 63 -4.79 2.91 10.31
CA THR A 63 -4.42 2.15 9.11
C THR A 63 -3.11 2.63 8.52
N ALA A 64 -2.33 1.68 8.05
CA ALA A 64 -1.15 1.87 7.24
C ALA A 64 -1.34 1.04 5.95
N VAL A 65 -1.38 1.69 4.81
CA VAL A 65 -1.79 1.06 3.54
C VAL A 65 -0.66 1.08 2.53
N GLU A 66 -0.35 -0.08 1.97
CA GLU A 66 0.62 -0.21 0.88
C GLU A 66 0.19 0.54 -0.39
N VAL A 67 1.15 0.84 -1.22
CA VAL A 67 0.99 1.55 -2.49
C VAL A 67 0.34 0.65 -3.55
N PRO A 68 -0.61 1.18 -4.31
CA PRO A 68 -1.39 2.41 -4.13
C PRO A 68 -2.48 2.22 -3.06
N SER A 69 -2.68 3.21 -2.21
CA SER A 69 -3.67 3.09 -1.12
C SER A 69 -5.11 3.03 -1.61
N VAL A 70 -5.38 3.60 -2.78
CA VAL A 70 -6.69 3.68 -3.42
C VAL A 70 -6.57 3.56 -4.94
N MET A 71 -7.68 3.25 -5.62
CA MET A 71 -7.72 3.05 -7.06
C MET A 71 -8.48 4.16 -7.82
N ASN A 72 -9.14 5.07 -7.13
CA ASN A 72 -9.87 6.17 -7.74
C ASN A 72 -10.04 7.33 -6.75
N LEU A 73 -10.47 8.48 -7.28
CA LEU A 73 -10.58 9.72 -6.53
C LEU A 73 -11.65 9.67 -5.42
N ASP A 74 -12.77 8.98 -5.66
CA ASP A 74 -13.83 8.86 -4.65
C ASP A 74 -13.36 8.08 -3.42
N GLN A 75 -12.57 7.02 -3.64
CA GLN A 75 -11.94 6.29 -2.54
C GLN A 75 -10.92 7.14 -1.78
N CYS A 76 -10.18 8.01 -2.49
CA CYS A 76 -9.24 8.93 -1.88
C CYS A 76 -9.95 9.89 -0.92
N TRP A 77 -10.98 10.58 -1.39
CA TRP A 77 -11.77 11.49 -0.55
C TRP A 77 -12.45 10.75 0.60
N SER A 78 -12.98 9.56 0.35
CA SER A 78 -13.62 8.75 1.39
C SER A 78 -12.67 8.39 2.56
N LEU A 79 -11.40 8.07 2.29
CA LEU A 79 -10.44 7.80 3.35
C LEU A 79 -10.05 9.06 4.13
N ILE A 80 -9.95 10.20 3.45
CA ILE A 80 -9.68 11.50 4.09
C ILE A 80 -10.85 11.87 5.02
N ASP A 81 -12.06 11.86 4.49
CA ASP A 81 -13.28 12.17 5.27
C ASP A 81 -13.42 11.25 6.49
N LEU A 82 -13.11 9.97 6.30
CA LEU A 82 -13.17 8.99 7.38
C LEU A 82 -12.08 9.24 8.43
N SER A 83 -10.88 9.59 8.01
CA SER A 83 -9.78 9.96 8.92
C SER A 83 -10.14 11.19 9.75
N GLU A 84 -10.68 12.22 9.13
CA GLU A 84 -11.12 13.43 9.82
C GLU A 84 -12.27 13.15 10.80
N LYS A 85 -13.26 12.39 10.36
CA LYS A 85 -14.44 12.03 11.16
C LYS A 85 -14.09 11.17 12.37
N THR A 86 -13.21 10.18 12.19
CA THR A 86 -12.84 9.23 13.25
C THR A 86 -11.67 9.71 14.09
N ARG A 87 -10.89 10.68 13.59
CA ARG A 87 -9.60 11.12 14.14
C ARG A 87 -8.56 10.00 14.26
N LEU A 88 -8.67 9.02 13.38
CA LEU A 88 -7.71 7.93 13.25
C LEU A 88 -6.69 8.25 12.16
N HIS A 89 -5.48 7.77 12.35
CA HIS A 89 -4.45 7.89 11.32
C HIS A 89 -4.76 6.92 10.17
N CYS A 90 -4.70 7.46 8.95
CA CYS A 90 -4.72 6.71 7.71
C CYS A 90 -3.56 7.22 6.85
N PHE A 91 -2.52 6.41 6.69
CA PHE A 91 -1.34 6.83 5.94
C PHE A 91 -0.92 5.79 4.92
N ILE A 92 -0.44 6.29 3.79
CA ILE A 92 0.16 5.48 2.73
C ILE A 92 1.61 5.16 3.09
N LEU A 93 2.01 3.93 2.84
CA LEU A 93 3.38 3.46 3.06
C LEU A 93 4.24 3.73 1.81
N GLU A 94 4.34 5.02 1.46
CA GLU A 94 5.11 5.47 0.30
C GLU A 94 6.61 5.47 0.61
N ASN A 95 7.26 4.35 0.31
CA ASN A 95 8.66 4.14 0.63
C ASN A 95 9.62 5.07 -0.10
N CYS A 96 9.29 5.49 -1.33
CA CYS A 96 10.15 6.37 -2.12
C CYS A 96 10.31 7.79 -1.54
N CYS A 97 9.48 8.16 -0.54
CA CYS A 97 9.70 9.39 0.22
C CYS A 97 10.90 9.30 1.19
N TYR A 98 11.41 8.11 1.46
CA TYR A 98 12.39 7.83 2.51
C TYR A 98 13.74 7.35 1.98
N ASP A 99 13.94 7.38 0.67
CA ASP A 99 15.23 7.10 0.06
C ASP A 99 16.21 8.26 0.31
N GLU A 100 17.50 7.99 0.27
CA GLU A 100 18.54 8.95 0.66
C GLU A 100 18.47 10.27 -0.12
N TYR A 101 18.21 10.20 -1.41
CA TYR A 101 18.15 11.39 -2.28
C TYR A 101 16.91 12.22 -2.01
N GLU A 102 15.77 11.60 -1.85
CA GLU A 102 14.49 12.24 -1.56
C GLU A 102 14.50 12.90 -0.18
N MET A 103 15.02 12.22 0.83
CA MET A 103 15.21 12.77 2.17
C MET A 103 16.20 13.93 2.17
N THR A 104 17.28 13.85 1.38
CA THR A 104 18.23 14.94 1.22
C THR A 104 17.58 16.15 0.56
N ALA A 105 16.82 15.95 -0.52
CA ALA A 105 16.10 17.02 -1.20
C ALA A 105 15.10 17.72 -0.25
N LEU A 106 14.37 16.94 0.54
CA LEU A 106 13.46 17.48 1.54
C LEU A 106 14.18 18.33 2.59
N ALA A 107 15.30 17.85 3.13
CA ALA A 107 16.12 18.61 4.08
C ALA A 107 16.63 19.92 3.46
N MET A 108 17.15 19.88 2.25
CA MET A 108 17.60 21.07 1.53
C MET A 108 16.48 22.07 1.30
N LYS A 109 15.27 21.59 1.01
CA LYS A 109 14.07 22.44 0.88
C LYS A 109 13.72 23.10 2.20
N GLN A 110 13.73 22.36 3.30
CA GLN A 110 13.46 22.88 4.65
C GLN A 110 14.49 23.92 5.10
N ASP A 111 15.75 23.73 4.72
CA ASP A 111 16.84 24.68 4.97
C ASP A 111 16.83 25.90 4.02
N GLY A 112 15.87 25.97 3.11
CA GLY A 112 15.72 27.10 2.17
C GLY A 112 16.74 27.12 1.02
N VAL A 113 17.48 26.04 0.81
CA VAL A 113 18.55 25.97 -0.23
C VAL A 113 18.01 26.20 -1.63
N PHE A 114 16.77 25.74 -1.90
CA PHE A 114 16.12 25.90 -3.20
C PHE A 114 15.39 27.23 -3.38
N GLY A 115 15.23 28.01 -2.30
CA GLY A 115 14.38 29.20 -2.32
C GLY A 115 12.91 28.82 -2.53
N GLU A 116 12.16 29.64 -3.28
CA GLU A 116 10.78 29.35 -3.65
C GLU A 116 10.76 28.30 -4.77
N VAL A 117 10.18 27.13 -4.49
CA VAL A 117 10.05 26.04 -5.46
C VAL A 117 8.83 26.30 -6.34
N ILE A 118 9.04 26.62 -7.61
CA ILE A 118 7.97 26.91 -8.58
C ILE A 118 7.62 25.73 -9.47
N ARG A 119 8.50 24.72 -9.56
CA ARG A 119 8.28 23.50 -10.32
C ARG A 119 9.12 22.36 -9.75
N ALA A 120 8.50 21.19 -9.68
CA ALA A 120 9.19 19.95 -9.39
C ALA A 120 8.71 18.84 -10.33
N GLU A 121 9.56 17.88 -10.59
CA GLU A 121 9.25 16.70 -11.40
C GLU A 121 9.72 15.45 -10.66
N GLY A 122 8.88 14.43 -10.66
CA GLY A 122 9.21 13.11 -10.15
C GLY A 122 8.81 12.05 -11.17
N ALA A 123 9.52 10.94 -11.18
CA ALA A 123 9.23 9.81 -12.05
C ALA A 123 9.59 8.49 -11.36
N TYR A 124 8.81 7.46 -11.64
CA TYR A 124 9.12 6.09 -11.24
C TYR A 124 9.27 5.25 -12.50
N ILE A 125 10.49 5.00 -12.90
CA ILE A 125 10.83 4.34 -14.18
C ILE A 125 11.66 3.11 -13.89
N HIS A 126 11.20 1.96 -14.35
CA HIS A 126 11.85 0.68 -14.12
C HIS A 126 11.91 -0.17 -15.36
N ALA A 127 13.02 -0.90 -15.54
CA ALA A 127 13.08 -2.07 -16.37
C ALA A 127 12.60 -3.28 -15.55
N LEU A 128 11.42 -3.80 -15.84
CA LEU A 128 10.86 -4.95 -15.12
C LEU A 128 11.24 -6.32 -15.72
N ASP A 129 12.23 -6.37 -16.60
CA ASP A 129 12.64 -7.57 -17.35
C ASP A 129 12.97 -8.75 -16.42
N ALA A 130 13.60 -8.50 -15.28
CA ALA A 130 13.92 -9.52 -14.29
C ALA A 130 12.67 -10.10 -13.60
N PHE A 131 11.60 -9.33 -13.52
CA PHE A 131 10.34 -9.72 -12.87
C PHE A 131 9.28 -10.17 -13.86
N TRP A 132 9.54 -10.07 -15.16
CA TRP A 132 8.59 -10.31 -16.24
C TRP A 132 7.92 -11.69 -16.16
N LYS A 133 8.67 -12.72 -15.83
CA LYS A 133 8.13 -14.09 -15.69
C LYS A 133 7.13 -14.24 -14.55
N SER A 134 7.28 -13.48 -13.46
CA SER A 134 6.37 -13.51 -12.32
C SER A 134 5.11 -12.66 -12.53
N TYR A 135 5.11 -11.75 -13.50
CA TYR A 135 3.94 -10.94 -13.85
C TYR A 135 3.01 -11.63 -14.86
N TRP A 136 3.50 -12.59 -15.63
CA TRP A 136 2.72 -13.26 -16.67
C TRP A 136 1.82 -14.38 -16.14
N LYS A 137 2.22 -15.02 -15.06
CA LYS A 137 1.45 -16.14 -14.48
C LYS A 137 1.39 -16.00 -12.97
N ASP A 138 0.22 -16.20 -12.40
CA ASP A 138 0.13 -16.45 -10.97
C ASP A 138 0.74 -17.84 -10.69
N PRO A 139 1.80 -17.95 -9.90
CA PRO A 139 2.44 -19.24 -9.63
C PRO A 139 1.53 -20.21 -8.89
N ASN A 140 0.44 -19.72 -8.30
CA ASN A 140 -0.54 -20.52 -7.56
C ASN A 140 -1.76 -20.91 -8.40
N ASP A 141 -1.83 -20.46 -9.66
CA ASP A 141 -2.95 -20.73 -10.54
C ASP A 141 -2.58 -21.83 -11.56
N ASN A 142 -3.38 -22.88 -11.60
CA ASN A 142 -3.25 -23.97 -12.58
C ASN A 142 -3.75 -23.59 -13.98
N ASP A 143 -4.44 -22.45 -14.13
CA ASP A 143 -4.85 -21.93 -15.42
C ASP A 143 -3.67 -21.30 -16.14
N LYS A 144 -3.24 -21.93 -17.24
CA LYS A 144 -2.08 -21.49 -18.02
C LYS A 144 -2.26 -20.12 -18.69
N ASP A 145 -3.50 -19.66 -18.82
CA ASP A 145 -3.87 -18.40 -19.42
C ASP A 145 -4.20 -17.32 -18.39
N ASN A 146 -4.15 -17.64 -17.09
CA ASN A 146 -4.43 -16.70 -16.05
C ASN A 146 -3.23 -15.77 -15.81
N LEU A 147 -3.46 -14.51 -16.07
CA LEU A 147 -2.46 -13.46 -15.84
C LEU A 147 -2.37 -13.14 -14.35
N HIS A 148 -1.16 -12.89 -13.88
CA HIS A 148 -0.97 -12.34 -12.53
C HIS A 148 -1.86 -11.10 -12.34
N TRP A 149 -2.45 -10.95 -11.15
CA TRP A 149 -3.42 -9.89 -10.85
C TRP A 149 -2.92 -8.47 -11.21
N ARG A 150 -1.64 -8.16 -11.01
CA ARG A 150 -1.04 -6.88 -11.38
C ARG A 150 -1.10 -6.62 -12.88
N LEU A 151 -0.87 -7.65 -13.69
CA LEU A 151 -0.94 -7.51 -15.14
C LEU A 151 -2.37 -7.32 -15.61
N LYS A 152 -3.35 -7.99 -14.97
CA LYS A 152 -4.78 -7.73 -15.22
C LYS A 152 -5.11 -6.27 -14.96
N TYR A 153 -4.67 -5.72 -13.83
CA TYR A 153 -4.85 -4.31 -13.50
C TYR A 153 -4.24 -3.36 -14.52
N ASN A 154 -3.00 -3.60 -14.91
CA ASN A 154 -2.33 -2.79 -15.94
C ASN A 154 -3.05 -2.83 -17.29
N LYS A 155 -3.69 -3.95 -17.62
CA LYS A 155 -4.48 -4.11 -18.84
C LYS A 155 -5.82 -3.38 -18.78
N GLU A 156 -6.47 -3.38 -17.63
CA GLU A 156 -7.82 -2.87 -17.43
C GLU A 156 -7.85 -1.38 -17.08
N ASN A 157 -6.79 -0.89 -16.44
CA ASN A 157 -6.69 0.50 -16.01
C ASN A 157 -5.69 1.27 -16.88
N ARG A 158 -6.11 2.46 -17.30
CA ARG A 158 -5.23 3.40 -18.01
C ARG A 158 -4.67 4.40 -17.01
N GLY A 159 -3.36 4.51 -16.97
CA GLY A 159 -2.67 5.42 -16.08
C GLY A 159 -1.50 4.78 -15.37
N ASP A 160 -0.80 5.58 -14.59
CA ASP A 160 0.31 5.13 -13.77
C ASP A 160 -0.22 4.62 -12.42
N LEU A 161 0.01 3.34 -12.12
CA LEU A 161 -0.43 2.70 -10.88
C LEU A 161 0.53 2.94 -9.71
N TYR A 162 1.72 3.47 -10.00
CA TYR A 162 2.73 3.81 -9.01
C TYR A 162 3.11 5.31 -9.02
N ALA A 163 2.21 6.15 -9.49
CA ALA A 163 2.44 7.62 -9.55
C ALA A 163 2.91 8.20 -8.22
N THR A 164 2.49 7.61 -7.10
CA THR A 164 2.87 8.05 -5.76
C THR A 164 4.37 7.95 -5.48
N HIS A 165 5.08 7.01 -6.10
CA HIS A 165 6.54 6.89 -5.96
C HIS A 165 7.30 8.11 -6.51
N GLY A 166 6.80 8.74 -7.57
CA GLY A 166 7.33 10.01 -8.07
C GLY A 166 6.68 11.23 -7.42
N LEU A 167 5.36 11.18 -7.22
CA LEU A 167 4.59 12.31 -6.71
C LEU A 167 4.78 12.55 -5.21
N GLY A 168 4.98 11.50 -4.41
CA GLY A 168 5.15 11.61 -2.96
C GLY A 168 6.32 12.52 -2.58
N PRO A 169 7.56 12.26 -3.03
CA PRO A 169 8.71 13.13 -2.79
C PRO A 169 8.49 14.56 -3.29
N VAL A 170 7.90 14.71 -4.47
CA VAL A 170 7.58 16.03 -5.04
C VAL A 170 6.61 16.79 -4.13
N ALA A 171 5.53 16.14 -3.69
CA ALA A 171 4.52 16.77 -2.82
C ALA A 171 5.09 17.21 -1.47
N GLN A 172 6.09 16.51 -0.94
CA GLN A 172 6.78 16.92 0.29
C GLN A 172 7.66 18.16 0.10
N CYS A 173 8.15 18.39 -1.12
CA CYS A 173 9.04 19.53 -1.43
C CYS A 173 8.31 20.77 -1.93
N MET A 174 7.04 20.68 -2.29
CA MET A 174 6.23 21.81 -2.75
C MET A 174 5.49 22.48 -1.60
#